data_5a7557a9e09a3abfd6336ddd3a4f8eca
#
_entry.id   5a7557a9e09a3abfd6336ddd3a4f8eca
#
_cell.length_a   1.000
_cell.length_b   1.000
_cell.length_c   1.000
_cell.angle_alpha   90.00
_cell.angle_beta   90.00
_cell.angle_gamma   90.00
#
_symmetry.space_group_name_H-M   'P 1'
#
loop_
_entity.id
_entity.type
_entity.pdbx_description
1 polymer ?
#
loop_
_entity_poly.entity_id
_entity_poly.type
_entity_poly.pdbx_seq_one_letter_code
_entity_poly.pdbx_strand_id
1 'polypeptide(L)'
;MRIVYSALAMTMAVLVACGGEKAAQNKPSTSTPGSEAGSTATAAAAPSSTAAAPAAPAPAAQGPMTVPSWMKVDKGAKTVTLDIHAGQTAANNHWNFNGHFKGDATITVPEGYKITIKFTNDDPSLAHSIGVDSAYTTFPATFTNPQPIFPGAISSNPTDMTKATQPKQSQTLTFTASKAGNYTLNCFIPGHALTGMWIGFDVSADGKAGVSTS
;
A
#
# COMPACT_ATOMS: atom_id res chain seq x y z
N MET A 1 -8.33 1.97 -55.56
CA MET A 1 -9.11 3.15 -55.11
C MET A 1 -8.24 3.88 -54.09
N ARG A 2 -7.62 4.99 -54.53
CA ARG A 2 -6.66 5.77 -53.73
C ARG A 2 -7.44 6.79 -52.93
N ILE A 3 -7.28 6.83 -51.61
CA ILE A 3 -7.82 7.89 -50.75
C ILE A 3 -6.68 8.70 -50.17
N VAL A 4 -6.78 9.99 -50.39
CA VAL A 4 -5.79 11.05 -50.25
C VAL A 4 -5.78 11.53 -48.78
N TYR A 5 -4.56 11.75 -48.28
CA TYR A 5 -4.33 12.43 -47.01
C TYR A 5 -4.58 13.94 -47.12
N SER A 6 -5.35 14.50 -46.19
CA SER A 6 -5.35 15.96 -45.96
C SER A 6 -4.75 16.27 -44.61
N ALA A 7 -3.60 16.91 -44.65
CA ALA A 7 -2.95 17.54 -43.52
C ALA A 7 -3.61 18.93 -43.27
N LEU A 8 -4.03 19.17 -42.03
CA LEU A 8 -4.43 20.53 -41.61
C LEU A 8 -3.47 20.98 -40.50
N ALA A 9 -2.56 21.86 -40.88
CA ALA A 9 -1.67 22.60 -39.98
C ALA A 9 -2.46 23.77 -39.38
N MET A 10 -2.47 23.90 -38.08
CA MET A 10 -3.03 25.06 -37.36
C MET A 10 -1.94 25.64 -36.46
N THR A 11 -1.33 26.71 -36.95
CA THR A 11 -0.46 27.63 -36.21
C THR A 11 -1.30 28.48 -35.27
N MET A 12 -0.92 28.62 -34.03
CA MET A 12 -1.44 29.66 -33.16
C MET A 12 -0.35 30.32 -32.31
N ALA A 13 -0.45 31.63 -32.33
CA ALA A 13 0.46 32.63 -31.89
C ALA A 13 0.69 32.74 -30.39
N VAL A 14 1.92 33.17 -30.07
CA VAL A 14 2.40 33.61 -28.76
C VAL A 14 1.81 35.00 -28.45
N LEU A 15 1.28 35.18 -27.24
CA LEU A 15 1.02 36.49 -26.63
C LEU A 15 1.79 36.57 -25.30
N VAL A 16 2.84 37.39 -25.33
CA VAL A 16 3.59 37.86 -24.16
C VAL A 16 2.82 39.07 -23.60
N ALA A 17 2.53 39.06 -22.30
CA ALA A 17 2.16 40.28 -21.57
C ALA A 17 3.01 40.37 -20.31
N CYS A 18 3.90 41.38 -20.31
CA CYS A 18 4.64 41.90 -19.17
C CYS A 18 3.80 42.86 -18.33
N GLY A 19 4.08 42.92 -17.06
CA GLY A 19 3.70 43.98 -16.09
C GLY A 19 3.61 43.37 -14.70
N GLY A 20 4.42 43.69 -13.71
CA GLY A 20 5.02 44.92 -13.27
C GLY A 20 4.82 45.02 -11.77
N GLU A 21 5.91 44.90 -11.05
CA GLU A 21 6.28 45.54 -9.76
C GLU A 21 5.25 45.84 -8.65
N LYS A 22 5.52 45.35 -7.41
CA LYS A 22 6.01 46.25 -6.33
C LYS A 22 6.52 45.47 -5.11
N ALA A 23 7.78 45.73 -4.79
CA ALA A 23 8.42 45.40 -3.54
C ALA A 23 7.88 46.22 -2.37
N ALA A 24 7.76 45.60 -1.21
CA ALA A 24 7.72 46.32 0.08
C ALA A 24 8.75 45.67 1.01
N GLN A 25 9.86 46.39 1.18
CA GLN A 25 10.87 46.14 2.20
C GLN A 25 10.29 46.53 3.57
N ASN A 26 10.55 45.76 4.61
CA ASN A 26 10.62 46.27 5.97
C ASN A 26 11.87 45.73 6.67
N LYS A 27 12.60 46.67 7.23
CA LYS A 27 13.96 46.67 7.76
C LYS A 27 13.97 46.26 9.23
N PRO A 28 15.11 45.74 9.76
CA PRO A 28 15.21 45.15 11.09
C PRO A 28 15.38 46.17 12.23
N SER A 29 14.88 45.81 13.41
CA SER A 29 15.23 46.49 14.65
C SER A 29 16.23 45.66 15.45
N THR A 30 17.40 46.22 15.61
CA THR A 30 18.45 45.83 16.55
C THR A 30 18.13 46.34 17.96
N SER A 31 18.33 45.49 18.95
CA SER A 31 18.76 45.91 20.29
C SER A 31 19.42 44.76 21.04
N THR A 32 20.68 44.92 21.35
CA THR A 32 21.55 44.24 22.33
C THR A 32 21.95 45.33 23.36
N PRO A 33 22.52 45.06 24.54
CA PRO A 33 22.75 43.84 25.30
C PRO A 33 22.35 43.94 26.79
N GLY A 34 22.33 42.84 27.50
CA GLY A 34 22.28 42.80 28.95
C GLY A 34 22.93 41.52 29.47
N SER A 35 23.97 41.72 30.22
CA SER A 35 24.98 40.82 30.75
C SER A 35 24.52 39.98 31.95
N GLU A 36 25.25 38.85 32.18
CA GLU A 36 25.53 38.12 33.42
C GLU A 36 24.42 37.31 34.10
N ALA A 37 24.58 36.02 34.28
CA ALA A 37 25.31 35.39 35.37
C ALA A 37 25.20 33.83 35.24
N GLY A 38 26.30 33.16 35.52
CA GLY A 38 26.43 31.74 35.43
C GLY A 38 25.59 30.96 36.45
N SER A 39 25.19 29.79 36.03
CA SER A 39 24.87 28.67 36.94
C SER A 39 25.20 27.36 36.26
N THR A 40 26.26 26.74 36.74
CA THR A 40 26.64 25.37 36.44
C THR A 40 25.61 24.43 37.03
N ALA A 41 24.76 23.84 36.17
CA ALA A 41 23.90 22.73 36.55
C ALA A 41 24.40 21.48 35.84
N THR A 42 24.94 20.59 36.63
CA THR A 42 25.32 19.22 36.28
C THR A 42 24.12 18.49 35.68
N ALA A 43 24.20 18.16 34.41
CA ALA A 43 23.18 17.34 33.75
C ALA A 43 23.31 15.87 34.22
N ALA A 44 22.41 15.47 35.11
CA ALA A 44 22.19 14.04 35.38
C ALA A 44 21.56 13.41 34.14
N ALA A 45 22.25 12.40 33.57
CA ALA A 45 21.74 11.59 32.51
C ALA A 45 20.50 10.83 33.00
N ALA A 46 19.35 11.11 32.45
CA ALA A 46 18.14 10.32 32.64
C ALA A 46 18.29 8.97 31.90
N PRO A 47 17.89 7.83 32.51
CA PRO A 47 17.91 6.56 31.82
C PRO A 47 16.91 6.58 30.67
N SER A 48 17.38 6.32 29.45
CA SER A 48 16.54 6.09 28.28
C SER A 48 15.67 4.85 28.51
N SER A 49 14.45 5.05 28.91
CA SER A 49 13.42 4.00 28.90
C SER A 49 13.12 3.66 27.44
N THR A 50 13.68 2.57 26.97
CA THR A 50 13.26 1.94 25.70
C THR A 50 11.85 1.39 25.93
N ALA A 51 10.85 2.20 25.66
CA ALA A 51 9.46 1.72 25.61
C ALA A 51 9.38 0.70 24.47
N ALA A 52 9.17 -0.55 24.82
CA ALA A 52 8.84 -1.60 23.87
C ALA A 52 7.55 -1.17 23.13
N ALA A 53 7.60 -1.19 21.79
CA ALA A 53 6.41 -0.95 20.97
C ALA A 53 5.29 -1.92 21.41
N PRO A 54 4.01 -1.46 21.47
CA PRO A 54 2.90 -2.34 21.79
C PRO A 54 2.88 -3.53 20.83
N ALA A 55 2.84 -4.74 21.38
CA ALA A 55 2.68 -5.95 20.59
C ALA A 55 1.36 -5.83 19.78
N ALA A 56 1.42 -6.12 18.48
CA ALA A 56 0.23 -6.21 17.64
C ALA A 56 -0.77 -7.19 18.29
N PRO A 57 -2.09 -6.94 18.18
CA PRO A 57 -3.09 -7.86 18.69
C PRO A 57 -2.85 -9.26 18.14
N ALA A 58 -2.96 -10.29 19.00
CA ALA A 58 -2.86 -11.67 18.56
C ALA A 58 -3.93 -11.92 17.48
N PRO A 59 -3.59 -12.62 16.37
CA PRO A 59 -4.56 -12.97 15.34
C PRO A 59 -5.75 -13.73 15.97
N ALA A 60 -6.96 -13.43 15.51
CA ALA A 60 -8.13 -14.21 15.88
C ALA A 60 -7.87 -15.70 15.58
N ALA A 61 -8.44 -16.61 16.39
CA ALA A 61 -8.28 -18.04 16.20
C ALA A 61 -8.71 -18.41 14.77
N GLN A 62 -7.74 -18.83 13.96
CA GLN A 62 -7.98 -19.16 12.56
C GLN A 62 -8.35 -20.63 12.43
N GLY A 63 -9.26 -20.94 11.51
CA GLY A 63 -9.61 -22.30 11.15
C GLY A 63 -8.45 -23.07 10.51
N PRO A 64 -8.67 -24.32 10.12
CA PRO A 64 -7.65 -25.13 9.48
C PRO A 64 -7.18 -24.51 8.16
N MET A 65 -5.87 -24.55 7.92
CA MET A 65 -5.26 -24.04 6.70
C MET A 65 -5.54 -24.98 5.52
N THR A 66 -6.01 -24.44 4.42
CA THR A 66 -6.25 -25.15 3.16
C THR A 66 -5.56 -24.45 2.00
N VAL A 67 -5.36 -25.15 0.88
CA VAL A 67 -4.86 -24.54 -0.36
C VAL A 67 -6.04 -24.43 -1.34
N PRO A 68 -6.66 -23.25 -1.48
CA PRO A 68 -7.79 -23.05 -2.38
C PRO A 68 -7.34 -23.09 -3.86
N SER A 69 -8.30 -23.23 -4.78
CA SER A 69 -8.02 -23.34 -6.22
C SER A 69 -7.30 -22.12 -6.83
N TRP A 70 -7.47 -20.94 -6.22
CA TRP A 70 -6.81 -19.69 -6.62
C TRP A 70 -5.38 -19.52 -6.06
N MET A 71 -4.89 -20.50 -5.28
CA MET A 71 -3.52 -20.55 -4.78
C MET A 71 -2.80 -21.78 -5.30
N LYS A 72 -1.60 -21.59 -5.87
CA LYS A 72 -0.73 -22.67 -6.33
C LYS A 72 0.62 -22.58 -5.63
N VAL A 73 1.06 -23.66 -5.00
CA VAL A 73 2.33 -23.75 -4.29
C VAL A 73 3.21 -24.78 -4.99
N ASP A 74 4.38 -24.35 -5.44
CA ASP A 74 5.43 -25.23 -5.95
C ASP A 74 6.62 -25.21 -4.99
N LYS A 75 6.74 -26.27 -4.19
CA LYS A 75 7.82 -26.40 -3.18
C LYS A 75 9.18 -26.62 -3.83
N GLY A 76 9.23 -27.31 -5.00
CA GLY A 76 10.47 -27.57 -5.72
C GLY A 76 11.05 -26.30 -6.32
N ALA A 77 10.23 -25.49 -6.96
CA ALA A 77 10.63 -24.21 -7.52
C ALA A 77 10.63 -23.07 -6.50
N LYS A 78 10.17 -23.31 -5.27
CA LYS A 78 9.98 -22.28 -4.22
C LYS A 78 9.15 -21.10 -4.74
N THR A 79 7.99 -21.37 -5.30
CA THR A 79 7.08 -20.35 -5.82
C THR A 79 5.67 -20.52 -5.28
N VAL A 80 4.98 -19.38 -5.12
CA VAL A 80 3.53 -19.33 -4.86
C VAL A 80 2.91 -18.41 -5.90
N THR A 81 1.83 -18.88 -6.54
CA THR A 81 1.00 -18.06 -7.42
C THR A 81 -0.37 -17.88 -6.77
N LEU A 82 -0.82 -16.65 -6.69
CA LEU A 82 -2.11 -16.23 -6.16
C LEU A 82 -2.90 -15.55 -7.27
N ASP A 83 -4.13 -16.00 -7.48
CA ASP A 83 -5.09 -15.39 -8.40
C ASP A 83 -6.11 -14.61 -7.57
N ILE A 84 -5.91 -13.30 -7.47
CA ILE A 84 -6.65 -12.43 -6.56
C ILE A 84 -7.58 -11.51 -7.36
N HIS A 85 -8.84 -11.57 -7.01
CA HIS A 85 -9.91 -10.79 -7.61
C HIS A 85 -10.46 -9.75 -6.63
N ALA A 86 -10.33 -8.48 -6.94
CA ALA A 86 -11.01 -7.41 -6.22
C ALA A 86 -12.47 -7.35 -6.66
N GLY A 87 -13.40 -7.19 -5.72
CA GLY A 87 -14.81 -7.01 -6.02
C GLY A 87 -15.50 -8.24 -6.60
N GLN A 88 -14.93 -9.44 -6.44
CA GLN A 88 -15.48 -10.69 -6.96
C GLN A 88 -16.91 -10.96 -6.48
N THR A 89 -17.26 -10.50 -5.29
CA THR A 89 -18.61 -10.63 -4.72
C THR A 89 -19.15 -9.26 -4.31
N ALA A 90 -20.46 -9.16 -4.10
CA ALA A 90 -21.10 -7.95 -3.57
C ALA A 90 -20.80 -7.72 -2.06
N ALA A 91 -20.15 -8.66 -1.38
CA ALA A 91 -19.79 -8.52 0.03
C ALA A 91 -18.95 -7.26 0.27
N ASN A 92 -19.18 -6.61 1.42
CA ASN A 92 -18.52 -5.36 1.78
C ASN A 92 -18.55 -4.30 0.66
N ASN A 93 -19.66 -4.20 -0.07
CA ASN A 93 -19.86 -3.27 -1.19
C ASN A 93 -18.81 -3.44 -2.32
N HIS A 94 -18.52 -4.68 -2.70
CA HIS A 94 -17.44 -5.07 -3.63
C HIS A 94 -16.00 -4.78 -3.14
N TRP A 95 -15.81 -4.30 -1.92
CA TRP A 95 -14.50 -4.03 -1.35
C TRP A 95 -13.94 -5.27 -0.64
N ASN A 96 -13.63 -6.27 -1.43
CA ASN A 96 -13.14 -7.58 -0.97
C ASN A 96 -12.08 -8.16 -1.94
N PHE A 97 -11.33 -9.13 -1.47
CA PHE A 97 -10.39 -9.94 -2.25
C PHE A 97 -10.88 -11.39 -2.23
N ASN A 98 -11.24 -11.95 -3.37
CA ASN A 98 -11.83 -13.29 -3.51
C ASN A 98 -13.04 -13.51 -2.57
N GLY A 99 -13.82 -12.45 -2.31
CA GLY A 99 -14.94 -12.46 -1.38
C GLY A 99 -14.58 -12.22 0.10
N HIS A 100 -13.29 -12.18 0.44
CA HIS A 100 -12.78 -11.98 1.80
C HIS A 100 -12.49 -10.50 2.11
N PHE A 101 -12.73 -10.09 3.36
CA PHE A 101 -12.57 -8.72 3.82
C PHE A 101 -12.45 -8.65 5.36
N LYS A 102 -12.01 -7.52 5.90
CA LYS A 102 -11.86 -7.27 7.36
C LYS A 102 -11.05 -8.33 8.09
N GLY A 103 -10.09 -8.96 7.40
CA GLY A 103 -9.21 -9.95 7.98
C GLY A 103 -9.86 -11.32 8.25
N ASP A 104 -11.02 -11.62 7.66
CA ASP A 104 -11.70 -12.91 7.79
C ASP A 104 -10.94 -14.08 7.13
N ALA A 105 -9.90 -13.77 6.36
CA ALA A 105 -8.98 -14.73 5.79
C ALA A 105 -7.53 -14.28 5.96
N THR A 106 -6.61 -15.25 6.05
CA THR A 106 -5.17 -15.03 6.04
C THR A 106 -4.51 -15.95 5.02
N ILE A 107 -3.80 -15.37 4.07
CA ILE A 107 -2.91 -16.08 3.16
C ILE A 107 -1.58 -16.30 3.87
N THR A 108 -1.11 -17.54 3.94
CA THR A 108 0.22 -17.87 4.46
C THR A 108 1.10 -18.36 3.32
N VAL A 109 2.32 -17.80 3.23
CA VAL A 109 3.32 -18.20 2.23
C VAL A 109 4.66 -18.47 2.93
N PRO A 110 5.51 -19.41 2.42
CA PRO A 110 6.79 -19.69 3.03
C PRO A 110 7.80 -18.54 2.83
N GLU A 111 8.64 -18.30 3.85
CA GLU A 111 9.78 -17.39 3.75
C GLU A 111 10.75 -17.81 2.63
N GLY A 112 11.27 -16.82 1.91
CA GLY A 112 12.20 -17.00 0.80
C GLY A 112 11.55 -17.44 -0.52
N TYR A 113 10.24 -17.65 -0.57
CA TYR A 113 9.56 -18.02 -1.81
C TYR A 113 9.29 -16.79 -2.69
N LYS A 114 9.38 -17.00 -4.00
CA LYS A 114 8.93 -16.04 -5.00
C LYS A 114 7.42 -16.08 -5.11
N ILE A 115 6.77 -14.98 -4.86
CA ILE A 115 5.33 -14.81 -4.90
C ILE A 115 4.95 -14.10 -6.20
N THR A 116 3.95 -14.63 -6.90
CA THR A 116 3.31 -13.97 -8.04
C THR A 116 1.83 -13.77 -7.73
N ILE A 117 1.39 -12.53 -7.67
CA ILE A 117 -0.03 -12.20 -7.54
C ILE A 117 -0.53 -11.77 -8.91
N LYS A 118 -1.48 -12.52 -9.46
CA LYS A 118 -2.29 -12.12 -10.61
C LYS A 118 -3.50 -11.39 -10.05
N PHE A 119 -3.53 -10.10 -10.18
CA PHE A 119 -4.56 -9.25 -9.62
C PHE A 119 -5.53 -8.81 -10.71
N THR A 120 -6.81 -9.09 -10.55
CA THR A 120 -7.88 -8.69 -11.46
C THR A 120 -8.93 -7.87 -10.71
N ASN A 121 -9.38 -6.78 -11.29
CA ASN A 121 -10.46 -5.98 -10.74
C ASN A 121 -11.80 -6.38 -11.40
N ASP A 122 -12.64 -7.10 -10.66
CA ASP A 122 -13.98 -7.52 -11.07
C ASP A 122 -15.09 -6.58 -10.59
N ASP A 123 -14.74 -5.54 -9.80
CA ASP A 123 -15.70 -4.51 -9.40
C ASP A 123 -16.33 -3.88 -10.65
N PRO A 124 -17.65 -3.71 -10.69
CA PRO A 124 -18.32 -3.16 -11.87
C PRO A 124 -18.03 -1.69 -12.13
N SER A 125 -17.57 -0.93 -11.13
CA SER A 125 -17.56 0.54 -11.21
C SER A 125 -16.33 1.23 -10.60
N LEU A 126 -15.66 0.62 -9.62
CA LEU A 126 -14.60 1.28 -8.87
C LEU A 126 -13.22 0.71 -9.17
N ALA A 127 -12.22 1.59 -9.11
CA ALA A 127 -10.82 1.20 -9.17
C ALA A 127 -10.39 0.57 -7.85
N HIS A 128 -9.50 -0.42 -7.94
CA HIS A 128 -8.86 -1.04 -6.79
C HIS A 128 -7.36 -1.12 -6.97
N SER A 129 -6.67 -1.30 -5.88
CA SER A 129 -5.24 -1.60 -5.83
C SER A 129 -4.99 -2.77 -4.90
N ILE A 130 -3.77 -3.29 -4.92
CA ILE A 130 -3.37 -4.38 -4.05
C ILE A 130 -1.89 -4.22 -3.68
N GLY A 131 -1.54 -4.60 -2.47
CA GLY A 131 -0.15 -4.72 -2.06
C GLY A 131 -0.02 -5.32 -0.67
N VAL A 132 1.20 -5.80 -0.38
CA VAL A 132 1.56 -6.30 0.94
C VAL A 132 2.18 -5.18 1.74
N ASP A 133 1.60 -4.91 2.91
CA ASP A 133 2.01 -3.85 3.83
C ASP A 133 2.13 -4.39 5.25
N SER A 134 2.60 -3.55 6.17
CA SER A 134 2.67 -3.87 7.60
C SER A 134 1.30 -4.27 8.14
N ALA A 135 1.28 -5.05 9.21
CA ALA A 135 0.05 -5.29 9.94
C ALA A 135 -0.42 -4.00 10.63
N TYR A 136 -1.69 -3.67 10.46
CA TYR A 136 -2.31 -2.49 11.06
C TYR A 136 -3.26 -2.88 12.19
N THR A 137 -3.28 -2.12 13.28
CA THR A 137 -4.35 -2.16 14.29
C THR A 137 -5.56 -1.33 13.83
N THR A 138 -5.30 -0.25 13.08
CA THR A 138 -6.31 0.59 12.44
C THR A 138 -5.72 1.13 11.15
N PHE A 139 -6.41 0.95 10.04
CA PHE A 139 -5.97 1.47 8.75
C PHE A 139 -6.15 2.98 8.66
N PRO A 140 -5.22 3.71 8.02
CA PRO A 140 -5.41 5.12 7.74
C PRO A 140 -6.53 5.31 6.69
N ALA A 141 -7.20 6.47 6.73
CA ALA A 141 -8.17 6.82 5.71
C ALA A 141 -7.53 7.01 4.32
N THR A 142 -6.27 7.44 4.30
CA THR A 142 -5.47 7.62 3.08
C THR A 142 -4.03 7.20 3.33
N PHE A 143 -3.41 6.60 2.32
CA PHE A 143 -1.99 6.26 2.34
C PHE A 143 -1.20 7.35 1.60
N THR A 144 -0.22 7.94 2.25
CA THR A 144 0.66 8.92 1.63
C THR A 144 1.92 8.22 1.13
N ASN A 145 2.11 8.15 -0.20
CA ASN A 145 3.26 7.53 -0.83
C ASN A 145 3.59 6.13 -0.27
N PRO A 146 2.65 5.17 -0.32
CA PRO A 146 2.85 3.84 0.27
C PRO A 146 4.03 3.14 -0.40
N GLN A 147 4.87 2.53 0.44
CA GLN A 147 5.99 1.71 0.00
C GLN A 147 5.70 0.24 0.32
N PRO A 148 5.94 -0.68 -0.61
CA PRO A 148 5.71 -2.09 -0.35
C PRO A 148 6.70 -2.61 0.70
N ILE A 149 6.24 -3.50 1.59
CA ILE A 149 7.12 -4.16 2.57
C ILE A 149 8.16 -5.07 1.91
N PHE A 150 7.82 -5.63 0.74
CA PHE A 150 8.73 -6.37 -0.12
C PHE A 150 8.81 -5.66 -1.48
N PRO A 151 10.02 -5.42 -2.05
CA PRO A 151 10.15 -4.79 -3.35
C PRO A 151 9.32 -5.50 -4.43
N GLY A 152 8.43 -4.77 -5.10
CA GLY A 152 7.50 -5.31 -6.10
C GLY A 152 6.15 -5.81 -5.58
N ALA A 153 5.92 -5.76 -4.26
CA ALA A 153 4.68 -6.24 -3.65
C ALA A 153 3.55 -5.18 -3.60
N ILE A 154 3.51 -4.26 -4.54
CA ILE A 154 2.44 -3.25 -4.65
C ILE A 154 2.08 -3.01 -6.11
N SER A 155 0.80 -2.83 -6.41
CA SER A 155 0.31 -2.48 -7.74
C SER A 155 0.68 -1.06 -8.15
N SER A 156 0.69 -0.77 -9.45
CA SER A 156 0.98 0.58 -9.98
C SER A 156 -0.10 1.58 -9.57
N ASN A 157 0.31 2.83 -9.30
CA ASN A 157 -0.57 3.94 -8.92
C ASN A 157 -1.57 3.59 -7.79
N PRO A 158 -1.12 3.01 -6.67
CA PRO A 158 -2.00 2.31 -5.73
C PRO A 158 -3.02 3.22 -5.03
N THR A 159 -2.78 4.53 -4.96
CA THR A 159 -3.66 5.51 -4.30
C THR A 159 -4.46 6.36 -5.27
N ASP A 160 -4.23 6.23 -6.58
CA ASP A 160 -4.86 7.07 -7.61
C ASP A 160 -6.11 6.38 -8.18
N MET A 161 -7.29 6.88 -7.83
CA MET A 161 -8.58 6.32 -8.25
C MET A 161 -8.77 6.27 -9.78
N THR A 162 -8.01 7.07 -10.54
CA THR A 162 -8.12 7.15 -12.00
C THR A 162 -7.08 6.31 -12.75
N LYS A 163 -5.96 5.95 -12.08
CA LYS A 163 -4.82 5.23 -12.68
C LYS A 163 -4.54 3.87 -12.04
N ALA A 164 -5.12 3.57 -10.89
CA ALA A 164 -5.09 2.23 -10.30
C ALA A 164 -5.78 1.21 -11.22
N THR A 165 -5.86 -0.03 -10.81
CA THR A 165 -6.49 -1.08 -11.61
C THR A 165 -7.98 -0.80 -11.77
N GLN A 166 -8.39 -0.38 -12.96
CA GLN A 166 -9.78 -0.06 -13.29
C GLN A 166 -10.63 -1.32 -13.46
N PRO A 167 -11.97 -1.24 -13.45
CA PRO A 167 -12.85 -2.36 -13.76
C PRO A 167 -12.42 -3.15 -15.00
N LYS A 168 -12.38 -4.48 -14.91
CA LYS A 168 -11.95 -5.43 -15.96
C LYS A 168 -10.45 -5.41 -16.28
N GLN A 169 -9.66 -4.58 -15.61
CA GLN A 169 -8.20 -4.59 -15.78
C GLN A 169 -7.51 -5.57 -14.82
N SER A 170 -6.28 -5.95 -15.19
CA SER A 170 -5.44 -6.83 -14.39
C SER A 170 -4.02 -6.28 -14.30
N GLN A 171 -3.33 -6.61 -13.21
CA GLN A 171 -1.91 -6.37 -13.01
C GLN A 171 -1.25 -7.64 -12.46
N THR A 172 0.06 -7.78 -12.66
CA THR A 172 0.84 -8.86 -12.05
C THR A 172 1.91 -8.28 -11.16
N LEU A 173 1.92 -8.69 -9.90
CA LEU A 173 2.96 -8.36 -8.95
C LEU A 173 3.88 -9.57 -8.79
N THR A 174 5.19 -9.31 -8.66
CA THR A 174 6.16 -10.38 -8.38
C THR A 174 7.17 -9.88 -7.37
N PHE A 175 7.34 -10.62 -6.29
CA PHE A 175 8.27 -10.28 -5.20
C PHE A 175 8.77 -11.53 -4.49
N THR A 176 9.77 -11.39 -3.62
CA THR A 176 10.20 -12.44 -2.72
C THR A 176 9.70 -12.14 -1.31
N ALA A 177 9.02 -13.09 -0.68
CA ALA A 177 8.62 -13.01 0.73
C ALA A 177 9.86 -13.23 1.62
N SER A 178 10.71 -12.22 1.75
CA SER A 178 12.09 -12.34 2.24
C SER A 178 12.23 -12.33 3.77
N LYS A 179 11.14 -12.10 4.51
CA LYS A 179 11.17 -12.01 5.98
C LYS A 179 9.89 -12.57 6.56
N ALA A 180 10.03 -13.56 7.46
CA ALA A 180 8.91 -14.10 8.22
C ALA A 180 8.24 -13.03 9.09
N GLY A 181 6.91 -13.10 9.22
CA GLY A 181 6.12 -12.16 10.01
C GLY A 181 4.67 -12.09 9.55
N ASN A 182 3.92 -11.25 10.26
CA ASN A 182 2.51 -10.98 9.97
C ASN A 182 2.40 -9.64 9.24
N TYR A 183 1.69 -9.64 8.15
CA TYR A 183 1.48 -8.53 7.23
C TYR A 183 0.00 -8.44 6.85
N THR A 184 -0.35 -7.45 6.05
CA THR A 184 -1.68 -7.35 5.43
C THR A 184 -1.57 -7.30 3.91
N LEU A 185 -2.54 -7.88 3.23
CA LEU A 185 -2.81 -7.66 1.82
C LEU A 185 -4.01 -6.71 1.75
N ASN A 186 -3.79 -5.46 1.32
CA ASN A 186 -4.82 -4.43 1.38
C ASN A 186 -4.92 -3.58 0.11
N CYS A 187 -6.06 -2.91 -0.05
CA CYS A 187 -6.27 -1.87 -1.05
C CYS A 187 -5.80 -0.52 -0.52
N PHE A 188 -5.05 0.24 -1.32
CA PHE A 188 -4.51 1.56 -0.95
C PHE A 188 -5.37 2.73 -1.46
N ILE A 189 -6.45 2.46 -2.18
CA ILE A 189 -7.41 3.49 -2.58
C ILE A 189 -8.00 4.13 -1.31
N PRO A 190 -8.11 5.47 -1.24
CA PRO A 190 -8.60 6.17 -0.06
C PRO A 190 -9.91 5.59 0.48
N GLY A 191 -9.95 5.29 1.77
CA GLY A 191 -11.10 4.74 2.47
C GLY A 191 -11.29 3.22 2.37
N HIS A 192 -10.76 2.54 1.34
CA HIS A 192 -11.05 1.13 1.09
C HIS A 192 -10.53 0.20 2.19
N ALA A 193 -9.26 0.31 2.58
CA ALA A 193 -8.71 -0.49 3.68
C ALA A 193 -9.36 -0.16 5.02
N LEU A 194 -9.60 1.14 5.31
CA LEU A 194 -10.27 1.57 6.53
C LEU A 194 -11.67 0.94 6.70
N THR A 195 -12.40 0.77 5.60
CA THR A 195 -13.73 0.16 5.61
C THR A 195 -13.72 -1.35 5.45
N GLY A 196 -12.52 -1.95 5.38
CA GLY A 196 -12.35 -3.39 5.47
C GLY A 196 -11.82 -4.09 4.23
N MET A 197 -11.36 -3.39 3.19
CA MET A 197 -10.77 -4.04 2.03
C MET A 197 -9.33 -4.48 2.31
N TRP A 198 -9.19 -5.48 3.15
CA TRP A 198 -7.93 -6.11 3.54
C TRP A 198 -8.14 -7.53 4.07
N ILE A 199 -7.10 -8.35 3.94
CA ILE A 199 -6.98 -9.70 4.52
C ILE A 199 -5.59 -9.86 5.13
N GLY A 200 -5.39 -10.88 5.97
CA GLY A 200 -4.08 -11.22 6.52
C GLY A 200 -3.14 -11.76 5.43
N PHE A 201 -1.85 -11.48 5.58
CA PHE A 201 -0.79 -12.04 4.76
C PHE A 201 0.40 -12.41 5.66
N ASP A 202 0.59 -13.70 5.88
CA ASP A 202 1.63 -14.20 6.76
C ASP A 202 2.79 -14.80 5.96
N VAL A 203 4.01 -14.51 6.37
CA VAL A 203 5.20 -15.16 5.85
C VAL A 203 5.72 -16.12 6.93
N SER A 204 5.66 -17.40 6.65
CA SER A 204 5.93 -18.48 7.60
C SER A 204 7.40 -18.89 7.56
N ALA A 205 8.07 -18.90 8.72
CA ALA A 205 9.45 -19.39 8.86
C ALA A 205 9.54 -20.92 8.79
N ASP A 206 8.45 -21.62 9.04
CA ASP A 206 8.37 -23.09 9.08
C ASP A 206 7.89 -23.74 7.77
N GLY A 207 7.80 -22.95 6.69
CA GLY A 207 7.48 -23.43 5.35
C GLY A 207 6.00 -23.77 5.14
N LYS A 208 5.10 -23.31 6.01
CA LYS A 208 3.64 -23.45 5.83
C LYS A 208 3.15 -22.60 4.66
N ALA A 209 2.16 -23.10 3.94
CA ALA A 209 1.50 -22.39 2.85
C ALA A 209 0.02 -22.81 2.77
N GLY A 210 -0.85 -21.82 2.60
CA GLY A 210 -2.29 -22.04 2.48
C GLY A 210 -3.07 -20.80 2.88
N VAL A 211 -4.36 -20.98 3.08
CA VAL A 211 -5.31 -19.95 3.52
C VAL A 211 -6.10 -20.50 4.70
N SER A 212 -6.21 -19.72 5.75
CA SER A 212 -7.10 -19.97 6.88
C SER A 212 -8.16 -18.88 6.94
N THR A 213 -9.36 -19.23 7.41
CA THR A 213 -10.49 -18.30 7.63
C THR A 213 -10.91 -18.31 9.08
N SER A 214 -11.40 -17.19 9.59
CA SER A 214 -11.95 -17.02 10.94
C SER A 214 -13.47 -17.18 10.93
#